data_61df5f86fd8a179732b45ea7da873170
#
_entry.id   61df5f86fd8a179732b45ea7da873170
#
_cell.length_a   1.000
_cell.length_b   1.000
_cell.length_c   1.000
_cell.angle_alpha   90.00
_cell.angle_beta   90.00
_cell.angle_gamma   90.00
#
_symmetry.space_group_name_H-M   'P 1'
#
loop_
_entity.id
_entity.type
_entity.pdbx_description
1 polymer ?
#
loop_
_entity_poly.entity_id
_entity_poly.type
_entity_poly.pdbx_seq_one_letter_code
_entity_poly.pdbx_strand_id
1 'polypeptide(L)'
;MTTNHSRKSIAIIGSGISGLSCAYHLHKNFNVTVFEKESRLGGHTDTHLFNIDNIDTPIDSGFIVFCRQYYPHFSTMLDDLKIESQTTDMSFSAFNRKTGLVYNATSISGLFCQRKNLFNLRFYRMIFDIVRFYTSAKKNYMQLDESISLDNYLSDKHYSTTFKEDHLLSLIHI
;
A
#
# COMPACT_ATOMS: atom_id res chain seq x y z
N MET A 1 -1.45 -2.10 -53.49
CA MET A 1 -0.87 -0.88 -52.84
C MET A 1 -1.06 -1.03 -51.35
N THR A 2 -0.04 -1.52 -50.65
CA THR A 2 -0.06 -1.62 -49.18
C THR A 2 0.23 -0.22 -48.62
N THR A 3 -0.79 0.41 -48.08
CA THR A 3 -0.63 1.67 -47.35
C THR A 3 0.23 1.40 -46.13
N ASN A 4 1.48 1.81 -46.21
CA ASN A 4 2.42 1.78 -45.10
C ASN A 4 1.96 2.83 -44.07
N HIS A 5 0.99 2.50 -43.20
CA HIS A 5 0.60 3.39 -42.13
C HIS A 5 1.75 3.42 -41.13
N SER A 6 2.57 4.46 -41.21
CA SER A 6 3.60 4.74 -40.19
C SER A 6 2.89 4.83 -38.83
N ARG A 7 3.34 4.01 -37.87
CA ARG A 7 2.80 4.05 -36.50
C ARG A 7 2.97 5.47 -35.94
N LYS A 8 1.91 5.99 -35.33
CA LYS A 8 1.99 7.27 -34.61
C LYS A 8 3.00 7.18 -33.48
N SER A 9 3.73 8.26 -33.24
CA SER A 9 4.69 8.37 -32.14
C SER A 9 4.01 8.95 -30.89
N ILE A 10 4.36 8.37 -29.73
CA ILE A 10 3.88 8.78 -28.41
C ILE A 10 5.08 9.00 -27.51
N ALA A 11 5.10 10.13 -26.83
CA ALA A 11 6.06 10.44 -25.77
C ALA A 11 5.40 10.23 -24.41
N ILE A 12 6.07 9.47 -23.53
CA ILE A 12 5.65 9.23 -22.15
C ILE A 12 6.68 9.88 -21.24
N ILE A 13 6.23 10.73 -20.33
CA ILE A 13 7.08 11.43 -19.39
C ILE A 13 7.04 10.71 -18.03
N GLY A 14 8.20 10.22 -17.61
CA GLY A 14 8.40 9.44 -16.38
C GLY A 14 8.27 7.94 -16.59
N SER A 15 9.19 7.20 -15.97
CA SER A 15 9.28 5.73 -16.00
C SER A 15 8.81 5.06 -14.71
N GLY A 16 7.97 5.73 -13.91
CA GLY A 16 7.26 5.09 -12.82
C GLY A 16 6.23 4.07 -13.34
N ILE A 17 5.56 3.35 -12.44
CA ILE A 17 4.60 2.30 -12.81
C ILE A 17 3.53 2.77 -13.80
N SER A 18 3.05 4.01 -13.69
CA SER A 18 2.05 4.56 -14.63
C SER A 18 2.62 4.72 -16.04
N GLY A 19 3.83 5.28 -16.17
CA GLY A 19 4.48 5.45 -17.47
C GLY A 19 4.87 4.12 -18.11
N LEU A 20 5.42 3.20 -17.34
CA LEU A 20 5.79 1.86 -17.80
C LEU A 20 4.56 1.02 -18.21
N SER A 21 3.47 1.06 -17.44
CA SER A 21 2.20 0.42 -17.82
C SER A 21 1.65 1.00 -19.11
N CYS A 22 1.66 2.33 -19.25
CA CYS A 22 1.23 2.98 -20.48
C CYS A 22 2.09 2.55 -21.67
N ALA A 23 3.41 2.53 -21.53
CA ALA A 23 4.34 2.05 -22.54
C ALA A 23 4.05 0.58 -22.92
N TYR A 24 3.86 -0.28 -21.91
CA TYR A 24 3.54 -1.69 -22.10
C TYR A 24 2.27 -1.91 -22.94
N HIS A 25 1.21 -1.15 -22.68
CA HIS A 25 -0.04 -1.31 -23.44
C HIS A 25 0.01 -0.69 -24.84
N LEU A 26 0.81 0.37 -25.04
CA LEU A 26 0.82 1.13 -26.29
C LEU A 26 1.88 0.65 -27.31
N HIS A 27 2.97 0.01 -26.87
CA HIS A 27 4.11 -0.31 -27.74
C HIS A 27 3.76 -1.19 -28.96
N LYS A 28 2.71 -2.00 -28.86
CA LYS A 28 2.27 -2.88 -29.94
C LYS A 28 1.72 -2.09 -31.14
N ASN A 29 1.10 -0.94 -30.89
CA ASN A 29 0.37 -0.16 -31.89
C ASN A 29 1.03 1.19 -32.22
N PHE A 30 1.94 1.66 -31.38
CA PHE A 30 2.57 2.99 -31.47
C PHE A 30 4.09 2.90 -31.36
N ASN A 31 4.77 3.91 -31.87
CA ASN A 31 6.18 4.13 -31.59
C ASN A 31 6.29 4.88 -30.27
N VAL A 32 6.60 4.18 -29.19
CA VAL A 32 6.62 4.76 -27.83
C VAL A 32 8.05 5.15 -27.46
N THR A 33 8.21 6.37 -26.97
CA THR A 33 9.44 6.85 -26.33
C THR A 33 9.14 7.26 -24.91
N VAL A 34 9.87 6.69 -23.94
CA VAL A 34 9.77 7.07 -22.53
C VAL A 34 10.91 8.00 -22.18
N PHE A 35 10.60 9.13 -21.57
CA PHE A 35 11.55 10.11 -21.08
C PHE A 35 11.62 10.03 -19.57
N GLU A 36 12.81 9.75 -19.04
CA GLU A 36 13.06 9.66 -17.60
C GLU A 36 14.14 10.66 -17.21
N LYS A 37 13.93 11.35 -16.10
CA LYS A 37 14.85 12.35 -15.56
C LYS A 37 15.99 11.69 -14.78
N GLU A 38 15.68 10.63 -14.06
CA GLU A 38 16.64 9.93 -13.22
C GLU A 38 17.47 8.91 -14.03
N SER A 39 18.59 8.51 -13.49
CA SER A 39 19.48 7.51 -14.13
C SER A 39 18.95 6.09 -14.08
N ARG A 40 17.86 5.83 -13.32
CA ARG A 40 17.19 4.54 -13.20
C ARG A 40 15.73 4.61 -13.60
N LEU A 41 15.18 3.49 -14.04
CA LEU A 41 13.76 3.33 -14.32
C LEU A 41 13.01 2.81 -13.08
N GLY A 42 11.68 2.90 -13.08
CA GLY A 42 10.81 2.30 -12.07
C GLY A 42 10.16 3.28 -11.10
N GLY A 43 10.73 4.49 -10.93
CA GLY A 43 10.17 5.49 -10.01
C GLY A 43 10.14 4.96 -8.57
N HIS A 44 8.94 4.76 -8.03
CA HIS A 44 8.77 4.25 -6.65
C HIS A 44 8.99 2.73 -6.52
N THR A 45 9.02 1.99 -7.62
CA THR A 45 9.49 0.60 -7.63
C THR A 45 11.00 0.61 -7.73
N ASP A 46 11.67 0.12 -6.70
CA ASP A 46 13.13 0.23 -6.56
C ASP A 46 13.71 -1.03 -5.93
N THR A 47 14.38 -1.82 -6.75
CA THR A 47 14.99 -3.09 -6.36
C THR A 47 16.51 -2.94 -6.38
N HIS A 48 17.15 -3.24 -5.28
CA HIS A 48 18.61 -3.24 -5.14
C HIS A 48 19.14 -4.67 -5.13
N LEU A 49 20.22 -4.90 -5.84
CA LEU A 49 20.94 -6.18 -5.80
C LEU A 49 22.04 -6.14 -4.74
N PHE A 50 21.95 -7.02 -3.78
CA PHE A 50 22.96 -7.21 -2.74
C PHE A 50 23.63 -8.56 -2.90
N ASN A 51 24.96 -8.61 -2.83
CA ASN A 51 25.67 -9.87 -2.78
C ASN A 51 25.75 -10.33 -1.32
N ILE A 52 24.99 -11.36 -0.98
CA ILE A 52 24.96 -11.98 0.36
C ILE A 52 25.47 -13.40 0.21
N ASP A 53 26.57 -13.71 0.86
CA ASP A 53 27.21 -15.05 0.80
C ASP A 53 27.48 -15.55 -0.62
N ASN A 54 27.92 -14.67 -1.51
CA ASN A 54 28.13 -14.90 -2.95
C ASN A 54 26.85 -15.21 -3.76
N ILE A 55 25.68 -14.87 -3.22
CA ILE A 55 24.39 -14.97 -3.90
C ILE A 55 23.85 -13.57 -4.13
N ASP A 56 23.61 -13.22 -5.39
CA ASP A 56 22.96 -11.95 -5.73
C ASP A 56 21.49 -11.99 -5.34
N THR A 57 21.15 -11.23 -4.30
CA THR A 57 19.83 -11.20 -3.69
C THR A 57 19.13 -9.88 -4.01
N PRO A 58 18.02 -9.89 -4.75
CA PRO A 58 17.23 -8.69 -4.99
C PRO A 58 16.45 -8.31 -3.74
N ILE A 59 16.51 -7.04 -3.36
CA ILE A 59 15.77 -6.47 -2.23
C ILE A 59 14.98 -5.26 -2.70
N ASP A 60 13.68 -5.32 -2.57
CA ASP A 60 12.79 -4.22 -2.90
C ASP A 60 12.78 -3.19 -1.75
N SER A 61 13.00 -1.92 -2.08
CA SER A 61 13.07 -0.83 -1.09
C SER A 61 11.90 0.15 -1.18
N GLY A 62 11.21 0.20 -2.30
CA GLY A 62 10.08 1.10 -2.51
C GLY A 62 8.75 0.40 -2.33
N PHE A 63 8.05 0.10 -3.43
CA PHE A 63 6.80 -0.64 -3.42
C PHE A 63 7.08 -2.14 -3.25
N ILE A 64 6.98 -2.64 -2.03
CA ILE A 64 7.41 -3.99 -1.64
C ILE A 64 6.27 -5.01 -1.55
N VAL A 65 5.01 -4.57 -1.45
CA VAL A 65 3.85 -5.46 -1.31
C VAL A 65 2.66 -4.95 -2.11
N PHE A 66 1.87 -5.88 -2.63
CA PHE A 66 0.60 -5.58 -3.28
C PHE A 66 -0.42 -6.69 -2.98
N CYS A 67 -1.70 -6.38 -3.14
CA CYS A 67 -2.77 -7.36 -3.01
C CYS A 67 -3.42 -7.58 -4.38
N ARG A 68 -3.35 -8.81 -4.90
CA ARG A 68 -3.89 -9.16 -6.22
C ARG A 68 -5.36 -8.76 -6.40
N GLN A 69 -6.15 -8.86 -5.33
CA GLN A 69 -7.57 -8.49 -5.35
C GLN A 69 -7.79 -6.99 -5.57
N TYR A 70 -6.92 -6.13 -5.04
CA TYR A 70 -7.06 -4.68 -5.14
C TYR A 70 -6.27 -4.07 -6.30
N TYR A 71 -5.35 -4.83 -6.91
CA TYR A 71 -4.54 -4.41 -8.05
C TYR A 71 -4.69 -5.36 -9.24
N PRO A 72 -5.92 -5.55 -9.80
CA PRO A 72 -6.15 -6.56 -10.86
C PRO A 72 -5.34 -6.29 -12.12
N HIS A 73 -5.28 -5.04 -12.60
CA HIS A 73 -4.52 -4.70 -13.81
C HIS A 73 -3.01 -4.87 -13.63
N PHE A 74 -2.49 -4.52 -12.46
CA PHE A 74 -1.08 -4.73 -12.14
C PHE A 74 -0.76 -6.23 -12.07
N SER A 75 -1.62 -7.00 -11.43
CA SER A 75 -1.48 -8.46 -11.35
C SER A 75 -1.46 -9.12 -12.74
N THR A 76 -2.38 -8.70 -13.62
CA THR A 76 -2.41 -9.19 -15.02
C THR A 76 -1.11 -8.84 -15.76
N MET A 77 -0.61 -7.61 -15.57
CA MET A 77 0.65 -7.21 -16.21
C MET A 77 1.84 -8.03 -15.71
N LEU A 78 1.93 -8.34 -14.42
CA LEU A 78 2.97 -9.22 -13.88
C LEU A 78 2.87 -10.64 -14.45
N ASP A 79 1.65 -11.19 -14.55
CA ASP A 79 1.40 -12.52 -15.08
C ASP A 79 1.77 -12.58 -16.57
N ASP A 80 1.41 -11.58 -17.37
CA ASP A 80 1.76 -11.47 -18.80
C ASP A 80 3.28 -11.38 -19.01
N LEU A 81 3.96 -10.65 -18.12
CA LEU A 81 5.43 -10.49 -18.13
C LEU A 81 6.15 -11.66 -17.47
N LYS A 82 5.42 -12.64 -16.90
CA LYS A 82 5.96 -13.79 -16.17
C LYS A 82 6.87 -13.38 -15.00
N ILE A 83 6.51 -12.30 -14.33
CA ILE A 83 7.22 -11.84 -13.14
C ILE A 83 6.66 -12.56 -11.91
N GLU A 84 7.53 -13.31 -11.25
CA GLU A 84 7.17 -14.05 -10.05
C GLU A 84 6.94 -13.13 -8.86
N SER A 85 5.97 -13.49 -8.02
CA SER A 85 5.69 -12.84 -6.75
C SER A 85 5.53 -13.90 -5.68
N GLN A 86 6.03 -13.63 -4.48
CA GLN A 86 5.88 -14.53 -3.33
C GLN A 86 4.81 -14.02 -2.36
N THR A 87 4.13 -14.98 -1.74
CA THR A 87 3.17 -14.65 -0.69
C THR A 87 3.90 -14.19 0.57
N THR A 88 3.43 -13.10 1.16
CA THR A 88 3.96 -12.58 2.42
C THR A 88 2.84 -12.29 3.40
N ASP A 89 3.14 -12.37 4.70
CA ASP A 89 2.23 -11.96 5.76
C ASP A 89 2.36 -10.45 5.99
N MET A 90 1.24 -9.75 5.82
CA MET A 90 1.16 -8.34 6.19
C MET A 90 0.95 -8.23 7.69
N SER A 91 2.02 -8.00 8.43
CA SER A 91 1.95 -7.72 9.85
C SER A 91 1.94 -6.21 10.10
N PHE A 92 1.20 -5.80 11.14
CA PHE A 92 1.17 -4.42 11.59
C PHE A 92 1.54 -4.36 13.06
N SER A 93 2.52 -3.52 13.39
CA SER A 93 2.87 -3.17 14.77
C SER A 93 2.93 -1.66 14.92
N ALA A 94 2.47 -1.17 16.07
CA ALA A 94 2.48 0.24 16.39
C ALA A 94 3.26 0.50 17.67
N PHE A 95 4.02 1.59 17.67
CA PHE A 95 4.70 2.14 18.83
C PHE A 95 4.42 3.64 18.95
N ASN A 96 3.62 4.02 19.95
CA ASN A 96 3.40 5.43 20.25
C ASN A 96 4.45 5.90 21.27
N ARG A 97 5.35 6.77 20.83
CA ARG A 97 6.43 7.32 21.69
C ARG A 97 5.91 8.15 22.84
N LYS A 98 4.76 8.83 22.71
CA LYS A 98 4.19 9.70 23.76
C LYS A 98 3.57 8.88 24.88
N THR A 99 2.84 7.82 24.55
CA THR A 99 2.13 6.97 25.52
C THR A 99 2.93 5.75 25.94
N GLY A 100 3.96 5.39 25.18
CA GLY A 100 4.72 4.15 25.34
C GLY A 100 3.90 2.90 25.02
N LEU A 101 2.78 3.05 24.29
CA LEU A 101 1.96 1.92 23.85
C LEU A 101 2.66 1.15 22.72
N VAL A 102 2.80 -0.16 22.91
CA VAL A 102 3.27 -1.07 21.87
C VAL A 102 2.25 -2.20 21.72
N TYR A 103 1.91 -2.53 20.50
CA TYR A 103 1.14 -3.72 20.17
C TYR A 103 1.41 -4.18 18.74
N ASN A 104 1.11 -5.45 18.48
CA ASN A 104 1.16 -6.04 17.14
C ASN A 104 -0.22 -6.67 16.85
N ALA A 105 -0.81 -6.35 15.73
CA ALA A 105 -2.16 -6.79 15.37
C ALA A 105 -2.20 -8.17 14.67
N THR A 106 -1.08 -8.87 14.55
CA THR A 106 -1.00 -10.15 13.83
C THR A 106 -1.57 -11.31 14.65
N SER A 107 -1.46 -11.25 16.00
CA SER A 107 -1.91 -12.31 16.89
C SER A 107 -2.38 -11.77 18.23
N ILE A 108 -3.15 -12.56 18.96
CA ILE A 108 -3.58 -12.20 20.33
C ILE A 108 -2.35 -12.01 21.24
N SER A 109 -1.32 -12.84 21.11
CA SER A 109 -0.08 -12.70 21.88
C SER A 109 0.65 -11.39 21.51
N GLY A 110 0.67 -11.03 20.24
CA GLY A 110 1.22 -9.77 19.76
C GLY A 110 0.43 -8.56 20.25
N LEU A 111 -0.90 -8.65 20.30
CA LEU A 111 -1.76 -7.60 20.79
C LEU A 111 -1.45 -7.26 22.27
N PHE A 112 -1.15 -8.26 23.07
CA PHE A 112 -0.78 -8.15 24.49
C PHE A 112 0.72 -8.34 24.74
N CYS A 113 1.59 -7.98 23.78
CA CYS A 113 3.04 -8.03 23.97
C CYS A 113 3.50 -7.21 25.18
N GLN A 114 2.83 -6.09 25.45
CA GLN A 114 2.93 -5.40 26.73
C GLN A 114 1.88 -5.94 27.71
N ARG A 115 2.30 -6.78 28.66
CA ARG A 115 1.42 -7.39 29.68
C ARG A 115 0.57 -6.39 30.47
N LYS A 116 1.06 -5.16 30.69
CA LYS A 116 0.29 -4.09 31.32
C LYS A 116 -1.01 -3.73 30.60
N ASN A 117 -1.09 -3.98 29.28
CA ASN A 117 -2.28 -3.70 28.49
C ASN A 117 -3.45 -4.62 28.82
N LEU A 118 -3.22 -5.76 29.49
CA LEU A 118 -4.27 -6.64 29.99
C LEU A 118 -5.19 -5.95 31.03
N PHE A 119 -4.68 -4.93 31.72
CA PHE A 119 -5.42 -4.18 32.74
C PHE A 119 -5.77 -2.75 32.28
N ASN A 120 -5.58 -2.45 30.98
CA ASN A 120 -5.78 -1.11 30.46
C ASN A 120 -7.11 -0.99 29.72
N LEU A 121 -8.12 -0.41 30.36
CA LEU A 121 -9.45 -0.23 29.76
C LEU A 121 -9.43 0.64 28.48
N ARG A 122 -8.50 1.60 28.38
CA ARG A 122 -8.34 2.42 27.16
C ARG A 122 -7.88 1.56 25.99
N PHE A 123 -7.04 0.56 26.24
CA PHE A 123 -6.57 -0.37 25.23
C PHE A 123 -7.70 -1.26 24.71
N TYR A 124 -8.55 -1.78 25.60
CA TYR A 124 -9.74 -2.56 25.18
C TYR A 124 -10.73 -1.69 24.40
N ARG A 125 -10.91 -0.43 24.79
CA ARG A 125 -11.74 0.50 24.02
C ARG A 125 -11.19 0.71 22.61
N MET A 126 -9.89 0.85 22.45
CA MET A 126 -9.24 0.96 21.15
C MET A 126 -9.48 -0.30 20.32
N ILE A 127 -9.29 -1.50 20.88
CA ILE A 127 -9.55 -2.77 20.17
C ILE A 127 -11.01 -2.84 19.70
N PHE A 128 -11.95 -2.49 20.58
CA PHE A 128 -13.37 -2.45 20.22
C PHE A 128 -13.63 -1.48 19.06
N ASP A 129 -13.04 -0.31 19.10
CA ASP A 129 -13.17 0.70 18.05
C ASP A 129 -12.53 0.25 16.74
N ILE A 130 -11.39 -0.48 16.78
CA ILE A 130 -10.78 -1.10 15.60
C ILE A 130 -11.76 -2.07 14.95
N VAL A 131 -12.29 -3.02 15.72
CA VAL A 131 -13.24 -4.02 15.18
C VAL A 131 -14.49 -3.33 14.64
N ARG A 132 -15.05 -2.38 15.38
CA ARG A 132 -16.22 -1.60 14.95
C ARG A 132 -15.96 -0.84 13.66
N PHE A 133 -14.80 -0.22 13.52
CA PHE A 133 -14.43 0.54 12.32
C PHE A 133 -14.35 -0.39 11.11
N TYR A 134 -13.56 -1.44 11.18
CA TYR A 134 -13.37 -2.34 10.03
C TYR A 134 -14.62 -3.13 9.63
N THR A 135 -15.50 -3.43 10.58
CA THR A 135 -16.77 -4.12 10.27
C THR A 135 -17.83 -3.18 9.70
N SER A 136 -17.83 -1.90 10.08
CA SER A 136 -18.85 -0.93 9.67
C SER A 136 -18.40 0.02 8.55
N ALA A 137 -17.08 0.18 8.33
CA ALA A 137 -16.55 1.20 7.41
C ALA A 137 -17.13 1.07 5.99
N LYS A 138 -17.15 -0.13 5.43
CA LYS A 138 -17.66 -0.36 4.06
C LYS A 138 -19.13 0.03 3.93
N LYS A 139 -19.97 -0.33 4.91
CA LYS A 139 -21.39 0.01 4.91
C LYS A 139 -21.61 1.51 5.09
N ASN A 140 -20.88 2.12 6.01
CA ASN A 140 -20.99 3.54 6.30
C ASN A 140 -20.48 4.38 5.13
N TYR A 141 -19.37 3.98 4.48
CA TYR A 141 -18.79 4.70 3.34
C TYR A 141 -19.80 4.92 2.21
N MET A 142 -20.64 3.92 1.90
CA MET A 142 -21.65 4.01 0.84
C MET A 142 -22.77 5.02 1.15
N GLN A 143 -22.88 5.50 2.39
CA GLN A 143 -23.93 6.42 2.87
C GLN A 143 -23.35 7.79 3.29
N LEU A 144 -22.03 7.97 3.21
CA LEU A 144 -21.38 9.22 3.61
C LEU A 144 -21.46 10.25 2.48
N ASP A 145 -21.61 11.50 2.87
CA ASP A 145 -21.37 12.64 2.01
C ASP A 145 -19.86 12.74 1.72
N GLU A 146 -19.49 12.91 0.45
CA GLU A 146 -18.10 13.02 0.01
C GLU A 146 -17.36 14.22 0.63
N SER A 147 -18.08 15.20 1.14
CA SER A 147 -17.52 16.39 1.79
C SER A 147 -17.12 16.17 3.25
N ILE A 148 -17.50 15.04 3.87
CA ILE A 148 -17.19 14.80 5.29
C ILE A 148 -15.72 14.44 5.46
N SER A 149 -15.01 15.17 6.34
CA SER A 149 -13.65 14.81 6.71
C SER A 149 -13.62 13.56 7.61
N LEU A 150 -12.52 12.80 7.54
CA LEU A 150 -12.33 11.63 8.40
C LEU A 150 -12.45 11.98 9.89
N ASP A 151 -11.89 13.11 10.32
CA ASP A 151 -11.98 13.53 11.74
C ASP A 151 -13.42 13.83 12.17
N ASN A 152 -14.20 14.50 11.34
CA ASN A 152 -15.62 14.73 11.61
C ASN A 152 -16.38 13.40 11.70
N TYR A 153 -16.18 12.48 10.76
CA TYR A 153 -16.79 11.15 10.80
C TYR A 153 -16.44 10.41 12.10
N LEU A 154 -15.18 10.38 12.48
CA LEU A 154 -14.74 9.68 13.69
C LEU A 154 -15.31 10.33 14.96
N SER A 155 -15.46 11.65 14.96
CA SER A 155 -16.01 12.41 16.07
C SER A 155 -17.51 12.16 16.21
N ASP A 156 -18.26 12.27 15.13
CA ASP A 156 -19.72 12.01 15.09
C ASP A 156 -20.06 10.58 15.50
N LYS A 157 -19.23 9.62 15.14
CA LYS A 157 -19.39 8.21 15.54
C LYS A 157 -18.77 7.89 16.91
N HIS A 158 -18.29 8.87 17.64
CA HIS A 158 -17.72 8.72 19.01
C HIS A 158 -16.60 7.67 19.12
N TYR A 159 -15.69 7.67 18.13
CA TYR A 159 -14.47 6.87 18.23
C TYR A 159 -13.52 7.45 19.27
N SER A 160 -12.85 6.58 20.01
CA SER A 160 -11.93 7.01 21.07
C SER A 160 -10.69 7.70 20.53
N THR A 161 -10.13 8.61 21.32
CA THR A 161 -8.85 9.28 21.00
C THR A 161 -7.73 8.26 20.81
N THR A 162 -7.70 7.20 21.63
CA THR A 162 -6.72 6.12 21.52
C THR A 162 -6.82 5.42 20.17
N PHE A 163 -8.03 5.17 19.66
CA PHE A 163 -8.21 4.61 18.32
C PHE A 163 -7.70 5.56 17.23
N LYS A 164 -8.02 6.86 17.35
CA LYS A 164 -7.59 7.87 16.38
C LYS A 164 -6.07 8.01 16.35
N GLU A 165 -5.44 8.21 17.52
CA GLU A 165 -4.02 8.56 17.62
C GLU A 165 -3.09 7.34 17.62
N ASP A 166 -3.44 6.27 18.32
CA ASP A 166 -2.56 5.12 18.52
C ASP A 166 -2.72 4.04 17.44
N HIS A 167 -3.84 4.05 16.69
CA HIS A 167 -4.07 3.10 15.61
C HIS A 167 -4.16 3.77 14.23
N LEU A 168 -5.17 4.60 14.02
CA LEU A 168 -5.51 5.08 12.68
C LEU A 168 -4.45 6.03 12.12
N LEU A 169 -4.01 7.02 12.91
CA LEU A 169 -2.95 7.94 12.46
C LEU A 169 -1.60 7.24 12.28
N SER A 170 -1.33 6.19 13.07
CA SER A 170 -0.13 5.36 12.88
C SER A 170 -0.13 4.64 11.54
N LEU A 171 -1.30 4.26 11.01
CA LEU A 171 -1.43 3.64 9.68
C LEU A 171 -1.31 4.65 8.53
N ILE A 172 -1.80 5.88 8.72
CA ILE A 172 -1.86 6.90 7.67
C ILE A 172 -0.51 7.62 7.51
N HIS A 173 0.25 7.78 8.60
CA HIS A 173 1.52 8.51 8.61
C HIS A 173 2.76 7.60 8.60
N ILE A 174 2.67 6.47 7.94
CA ILE A 174 3.84 5.61 7.70
C ILE A 174 4.79 6.27 6.70
#